data_79c221f250a40169523aa3342fa1d8e1
#
_entry.id   79c221f250a40169523aa3342fa1d8e1
#
_cell.length_a   1.000
_cell.length_b   1.000
_cell.length_c   1.000
_cell.angle_alpha   90.00
_cell.angle_beta   90.00
_cell.angle_gamma   90.00
#
_symmetry.space_group_name_H-M   'P 1'
#
loop_
_entity.id
_entity.type
_entity.pdbx_description
1 polymer ?
#
loop_
_entity_poly.entity_id
_entity_poly.type
_entity_poly.pdbx_seq_one_letter_code
_entity_poly.pdbx_strand_id
1 'polypeptide(L)'
;MRLPVWPRTLAARTAVVLLAGLAMVQGAGLMIHALDRVDLLQFAQIHDVAQQVMGLYRGIVLLPAEERLRAMADFASGGELTVVLSAMPPDEPLAPAPPGLQRQLAGEMQLVPVPLLLRPRDMVLLGGGEAEFVVIGLRFPEGGWINLRVEMPPPRPWHSTNFLGAFAMMTAAAAVMTLWAVRRLTRPVEVLAQAADRLGRDVDAPPLPESGPAEVATAAAAFNTMAARIRRFVHDRTLMLTAIGHDLRTPITRLRLRAEFVGDERLRGRMLTDLDELEAMVSATLAFGRDAAATEATSRIDLAELLRTILDEAGDAHPHLAARLDMDGPDHLAITARPLSLKRALTNLVGNAIAYGNAAHVRLLRPMSQANGVILTMTIEDDGPGIPPDQMEAMFQPFHRMEASRNRETGGVGLGLPIARNIMRAHGGDVVLENRAEGGLRARVTLPV
;
A
#
# COMPACT_ATOMS: atom_id res chain seq x y z
N MET A 1 14.69 7.28 15.92
CA MET A 1 14.20 6.71 14.66
C MET A 1 12.95 5.88 14.97
N ARG A 2 11.74 6.43 14.80
CA ARG A 2 10.49 5.70 15.03
C ARG A 2 10.22 4.85 13.79
N LEU A 3 10.40 3.55 13.88
CA LEU A 3 9.96 2.61 12.85
C LEU A 3 8.45 2.80 12.65
N PRO A 4 7.96 2.95 11.42
CA PRO A 4 6.53 2.99 11.18
C PRO A 4 5.95 1.60 11.48
N VAL A 5 5.44 1.42 12.69
CA VAL A 5 4.97 0.14 13.24
C VAL A 5 3.76 -0.42 12.48
N TRP A 6 3.13 0.39 11.62
CA TRP A 6 1.92 -0.02 10.90
C TRP A 6 2.00 0.26 9.40
N PRO A 7 1.76 -0.73 8.54
CA PRO A 7 1.84 -0.56 7.10
C PRO A 7 0.78 0.42 6.58
N ARG A 8 1.15 1.22 5.58
CA ARG A 8 0.28 2.29 5.04
C ARG A 8 -0.79 1.78 4.10
N THR A 9 -0.53 0.70 3.35
CA THR A 9 -1.48 0.17 2.37
C THR A 9 -2.47 -0.82 3.00
N LEU A 10 -3.70 -0.86 2.49
CA LEU A 10 -4.75 -1.80 2.92
C LEU A 10 -4.26 -3.25 2.75
N ALA A 11 -3.66 -3.58 1.61
CA ALA A 11 -3.11 -4.89 1.32
C ALA A 11 -2.08 -5.33 2.37
N ALA A 12 -1.17 -4.45 2.75
CA ALA A 12 -0.15 -4.76 3.76
C ALA A 12 -0.76 -4.90 5.16
N ARG A 13 -1.78 -4.12 5.51
CA ARG A 13 -2.50 -4.26 6.79
C ARG A 13 -3.24 -5.58 6.90
N THR A 14 -4.01 -5.95 5.88
CA THR A 14 -4.73 -7.22 5.84
C THR A 14 -3.78 -8.42 5.84
N ALA A 15 -2.66 -8.34 5.10
CA ALA A 15 -1.64 -9.37 5.11
C ALA A 15 -1.03 -9.57 6.51
N VAL A 16 -0.67 -8.48 7.21
CA VAL A 16 -0.10 -8.56 8.58
C VAL A 16 -1.10 -9.19 9.55
N VAL A 17 -2.38 -8.78 9.53
CA VAL A 17 -3.41 -9.33 10.42
C VAL A 17 -3.63 -10.82 10.15
N LEU A 18 -3.73 -11.23 8.88
CA LEU A 18 -3.93 -12.64 8.52
C LEU A 18 -2.70 -13.49 8.83
N LEU A 19 -1.49 -12.99 8.57
CA LEU A 19 -0.26 -13.71 8.91
C LEU A 19 -0.05 -13.82 10.42
N ALA A 20 -0.39 -12.79 11.20
CA ALA A 20 -0.37 -12.85 12.66
C ALA A 20 -1.37 -13.88 13.20
N GLY A 21 -2.60 -13.89 12.66
CA GLY A 21 -3.61 -14.91 13.00
C GLY A 21 -3.13 -16.32 12.62
N LEU A 22 -2.55 -16.51 11.45
CA LEU A 22 -1.95 -17.77 11.01
C LEU A 22 -0.84 -18.21 11.97
N ALA A 23 0.08 -17.31 12.33
CA ALA A 23 1.18 -17.61 13.25
C ALA A 23 0.66 -18.03 14.64
N MET A 24 -0.41 -17.40 15.14
CA MET A 24 -1.05 -17.76 16.40
C MET A 24 -1.66 -19.17 16.34
N VAL A 25 -2.43 -19.48 15.31
CA VAL A 25 -3.06 -20.79 15.12
C VAL A 25 -2.00 -21.88 14.95
N GLN A 26 -0.97 -21.62 14.16
CA GLN A 26 0.15 -22.54 13.97
C GLN A 26 0.95 -22.75 15.25
N GLY A 27 1.21 -21.68 16.02
CA GLY A 27 1.88 -21.80 17.32
C GLY A 27 1.09 -22.62 18.33
N ALA A 28 -0.22 -22.41 18.40
CA ALA A 28 -1.12 -23.21 19.25
C ALA A 28 -1.14 -24.70 18.81
N GLY A 29 -1.26 -24.95 17.52
CA GLY A 29 -1.21 -26.33 16.98
C GLY A 29 0.11 -27.04 17.26
N LEU A 30 1.24 -26.32 17.11
CA LEU A 30 2.55 -26.85 17.45
C LEU A 30 2.68 -27.17 18.94
N MET A 31 2.16 -26.30 19.81
CA MET A 31 2.16 -26.48 21.26
C MET A 31 1.35 -27.72 21.66
N ILE A 32 0.12 -27.86 21.14
CA ILE A 32 -0.74 -29.03 21.40
C ILE A 32 -0.06 -30.30 20.96
N HIS A 33 0.49 -30.33 19.73
CA HIS A 33 1.18 -31.50 19.21
C HIS A 33 2.42 -31.88 20.04
N ALA A 34 3.16 -30.87 20.52
CA ALA A 34 4.33 -31.12 21.37
C ALA A 34 3.94 -31.76 22.70
N LEU A 35 2.82 -31.29 23.32
CA LEU A 35 2.31 -31.85 24.57
C LEU A 35 1.83 -33.29 24.37
N ASP A 36 0.99 -33.57 23.39
CA ASP A 36 0.49 -34.89 23.05
C ASP A 36 1.62 -35.89 22.80
N ARG A 37 2.67 -35.43 22.11
CA ARG A 37 3.82 -36.29 21.80
C ARG A 37 4.63 -36.62 23.02
N VAL A 38 4.80 -35.69 23.96
CA VAL A 38 5.48 -35.98 25.24
C VAL A 38 4.74 -37.05 25.99
N ASP A 39 3.41 -36.96 26.12
CA ASP A 39 2.58 -37.93 26.83
C ASP A 39 2.64 -39.30 26.18
N LEU A 40 2.54 -39.40 24.84
CA LEU A 40 2.64 -40.68 24.11
C LEU A 40 4.01 -41.33 24.26
N LEU A 41 5.11 -40.57 24.17
CA LEU A 41 6.45 -41.08 24.31
C LEU A 41 6.71 -41.56 25.75
N GLN A 42 6.23 -40.82 26.75
CA GLN A 42 6.31 -41.21 28.14
C GLN A 42 5.55 -42.51 28.40
N PHE A 43 4.33 -42.63 27.90
CA PHE A 43 3.51 -43.84 28.03
C PHE A 43 4.21 -45.06 27.40
N ALA A 44 4.74 -44.93 26.18
CA ALA A 44 5.47 -45.99 25.50
C ALA A 44 6.72 -46.42 26.28
N GLN A 45 7.51 -45.47 26.79
CA GLN A 45 8.68 -45.75 27.60
C GLN A 45 8.31 -46.49 28.91
N ILE A 46 7.26 -46.02 29.62
CA ILE A 46 6.79 -46.67 30.85
C ILE A 46 6.34 -48.10 30.56
N HIS A 47 5.61 -48.34 29.47
CA HIS A 47 5.18 -49.64 29.04
C HIS A 47 6.37 -50.59 28.76
N ASP A 48 7.36 -50.13 27.97
CA ASP A 48 8.57 -50.92 27.63
C ASP A 48 9.38 -51.24 28.86
N VAL A 49 9.60 -50.27 29.76
CA VAL A 49 10.30 -50.48 31.02
C VAL A 49 9.56 -51.50 31.89
N ALA A 50 8.24 -51.39 32.03
CA ALA A 50 7.43 -52.33 32.79
C ALA A 50 7.54 -53.76 32.24
N GLN A 51 7.46 -53.92 30.91
CA GLN A 51 7.59 -55.23 30.24
C GLN A 51 9.00 -55.84 30.43
N GLN A 52 10.05 -55.04 30.25
CA GLN A 52 11.43 -55.48 30.45
C GLN A 52 11.68 -55.89 31.88
N VAL A 53 11.35 -55.06 32.85
CA VAL A 53 11.58 -55.27 34.27
C VAL A 53 10.80 -56.51 34.77
N MET A 54 9.51 -56.57 34.45
CA MET A 54 8.68 -57.71 34.90
C MET A 54 8.94 -58.97 34.13
N GLY A 55 9.36 -58.89 32.85
CA GLY A 55 9.81 -60.02 32.07
C GLY A 55 11.07 -60.70 32.71
N LEU A 56 12.04 -59.87 33.08
CA LEU A 56 13.25 -60.27 33.73
C LEU A 56 12.97 -60.81 35.18
N TYR A 57 12.15 -60.05 35.93
CA TYR A 57 11.70 -60.49 37.25
C TYR A 57 11.04 -61.87 37.18
N ARG A 58 10.13 -62.13 36.27
CA ARG A 58 9.46 -63.38 36.00
C ARG A 58 10.46 -64.47 35.66
N GLY A 59 11.45 -64.26 34.80
CA GLY A 59 12.48 -65.20 34.44
C GLY A 59 13.28 -65.63 35.65
N ILE A 60 13.63 -64.67 36.53
CA ILE A 60 14.47 -64.96 37.72
C ILE A 60 13.68 -65.62 38.87
N VAL A 61 12.42 -65.17 39.14
CA VAL A 61 11.63 -65.69 40.26
C VAL A 61 11.21 -67.12 40.04
N LEU A 62 11.15 -67.62 38.83
CA LEU A 62 10.82 -69.00 38.48
C LEU A 62 12.02 -69.98 38.68
N LEU A 63 13.25 -69.44 38.81
CA LEU A 63 14.44 -70.26 39.06
C LEU A 63 14.61 -70.55 40.53
N PRO A 64 15.20 -71.75 40.88
CA PRO A 64 15.65 -72.05 42.24
C PRO A 64 16.62 -70.95 42.72
N ALA A 65 16.59 -70.65 44.03
CA ALA A 65 17.41 -69.62 44.63
C ALA A 65 18.93 -69.75 44.34
N GLU A 66 19.43 -70.93 44.21
CA GLU A 66 20.84 -71.25 43.92
C GLU A 66 21.25 -70.96 42.48
N GLU A 67 20.30 -70.96 41.51
CA GLU A 67 20.54 -70.71 40.10
C GLU A 67 20.36 -69.28 39.73
N ARG A 68 19.64 -68.46 40.53
CA ARG A 68 19.39 -67.07 40.29
C ARG A 68 20.65 -66.23 40.11
N LEU A 69 21.66 -66.49 40.92
CA LEU A 69 22.94 -65.74 40.81
C LEU A 69 23.72 -66.11 39.54
N ARG A 70 23.63 -67.32 39.02
CA ARG A 70 24.27 -67.72 37.76
C ARG A 70 23.55 -67.17 36.57
N ALA A 71 22.21 -67.18 36.56
CA ALA A 71 21.38 -66.60 35.48
C ALA A 71 21.57 -65.07 35.34
N MET A 72 21.85 -64.39 36.44
CA MET A 72 22.11 -62.98 36.42
C MET A 72 23.44 -62.53 35.80
N ALA A 73 24.48 -63.38 35.93
CA ALA A 73 25.76 -63.10 35.29
C ALA A 73 25.64 -63.06 33.75
N ASP A 74 24.72 -63.88 33.21
CA ASP A 74 24.42 -63.86 31.76
C ASP A 74 23.64 -62.68 31.34
N PHE A 75 22.76 -62.11 32.19
CA PHE A 75 21.97 -60.95 31.91
C PHE A 75 22.74 -59.62 32.12
N ALA A 76 23.73 -59.56 32.98
CA ALA A 76 24.55 -58.39 33.26
C ALA A 76 25.43 -57.93 32.08
N SER A 77 25.56 -58.72 31.03
CA SER A 77 26.43 -58.49 29.87
C SER A 77 25.76 -57.74 28.74
N GLY A 78 24.50 -57.36 28.87
CA GLY A 78 23.67 -56.89 27.72
C GLY A 78 23.19 -55.46 27.77
N GLY A 79 23.97 -54.47 28.14
CA GLY A 79 23.78 -53.04 27.69
C GLY A 79 22.97 -52.13 28.63
N GLU A 80 21.74 -51.85 28.35
CA GLU A 80 20.94 -50.73 28.94
C GLU A 80 20.32 -51.02 30.33
N LEU A 81 20.40 -52.26 30.81
CA LEU A 81 19.81 -52.72 32.06
C LEU A 81 20.85 -53.23 32.99
N THR A 82 21.07 -52.62 34.14
CA THR A 82 21.92 -53.12 35.20
C THR A 82 21.06 -53.78 36.26
N VAL A 83 21.40 -55.07 36.63
CA VAL A 83 20.63 -55.88 37.58
C VAL A 83 21.52 -56.32 38.74
N VAL A 84 21.05 -56.09 39.98
CA VAL A 84 21.76 -56.43 41.18
C VAL A 84 20.82 -57.14 42.15
N LEU A 85 21.20 -58.29 42.67
CA LEU A 85 20.53 -58.97 43.83
C LEU A 85 21.08 -58.39 45.11
N SER A 86 20.21 -58.00 46.03
CA SER A 86 20.58 -57.42 47.31
C SER A 86 19.69 -57.98 48.45
N ALA A 87 20.18 -57.96 49.65
CA ALA A 87 19.38 -58.24 50.84
C ALA A 87 18.50 -57.01 51.23
N MET A 88 18.85 -55.78 50.75
CA MET A 88 18.21 -54.57 51.09
C MET A 88 17.61 -53.91 49.85
N PRO A 89 16.63 -52.98 50.01
CA PRO A 89 16.12 -52.20 48.95
C PRO A 89 17.23 -51.34 48.30
N PRO A 90 17.02 -50.80 47.11
CA PRO A 90 18.00 -49.92 46.45
C PRO A 90 18.31 -48.67 47.33
N ASP A 91 19.62 -48.50 47.59
CA ASP A 91 20.14 -47.36 48.36
C ASP A 91 21.05 -46.53 47.47
N GLU A 92 20.44 -45.88 46.49
CA GLU A 92 21.12 -44.92 45.62
C GLU A 92 20.78 -43.48 46.01
N PRO A 93 21.69 -42.49 45.83
CA PRO A 93 21.46 -41.10 46.19
C PRO A 93 20.51 -40.42 45.22
N LEU A 94 19.35 -41.00 45.01
CA LEU A 94 18.30 -40.53 44.12
C LEU A 94 17.04 -40.15 44.90
N ALA A 95 16.36 -39.11 44.48
CA ALA A 95 15.05 -38.78 45.03
C ALA A 95 14.00 -39.87 44.67
N PRO A 96 12.98 -40.08 45.54
CA PRO A 96 11.86 -40.97 45.18
C PRO A 96 11.23 -40.51 43.84
N ALA A 97 10.89 -41.50 43.00
CA ALA A 97 10.27 -41.20 41.71
C ALA A 97 8.96 -40.39 41.89
N PRO A 98 8.61 -39.50 40.94
CA PRO A 98 7.37 -38.70 41.00
C PRO A 98 6.14 -39.60 41.18
N PRO A 99 5.13 -39.22 42.01
CA PRO A 99 3.94 -40.06 42.30
C PRO A 99 3.15 -40.46 41.05
N GLY A 100 3.20 -39.66 39.98
CA GLY A 100 2.59 -39.98 38.67
C GLY A 100 3.27 -41.18 38.02
N LEU A 101 4.60 -41.15 37.91
CA LEU A 101 5.42 -42.22 37.35
C LEU A 101 5.29 -43.51 38.15
N GLN A 102 5.30 -43.39 39.49
CA GLN A 102 5.10 -44.58 40.36
C GLN A 102 3.77 -45.28 40.08
N ARG A 103 2.66 -44.55 40.01
CA ARG A 103 1.33 -45.10 39.73
C ARG A 103 1.23 -45.74 38.35
N GLN A 104 1.75 -45.06 37.33
CA GLN A 104 1.69 -45.53 35.95
C GLN A 104 2.54 -46.77 35.78
N LEU A 105 3.80 -46.80 36.26
CA LEU A 105 4.68 -47.93 36.16
C LEU A 105 4.13 -49.12 36.95
N ALA A 106 3.64 -48.93 38.18
CA ALA A 106 3.02 -49.98 38.97
C ALA A 106 1.77 -50.56 38.26
N GLY A 107 0.97 -49.75 37.61
CA GLY A 107 -0.18 -50.16 36.80
C GLY A 107 0.23 -51.05 35.63
N GLU A 108 1.20 -50.60 34.83
CA GLU A 108 1.73 -51.36 33.70
C GLU A 108 2.40 -52.68 34.13
N MET A 109 3.16 -52.66 35.21
CA MET A 109 3.79 -53.87 35.77
C MET A 109 2.78 -54.93 36.23
N GLN A 110 1.59 -54.51 36.71
CA GLN A 110 0.51 -55.44 37.09
C GLN A 110 -0.10 -56.15 35.88
N LEU A 111 -0.02 -55.59 34.68
CA LEU A 111 -0.54 -56.17 33.44
C LEU A 111 0.35 -57.36 32.97
N VAL A 112 1.60 -57.41 33.38
CA VAL A 112 2.49 -58.51 33.01
C VAL A 112 2.09 -59.81 33.79
N PRO A 113 1.86 -60.94 33.09
CA PRO A 113 1.38 -62.15 33.70
C PRO A 113 2.47 -62.81 34.56
N VAL A 114 2.40 -62.60 35.87
CA VAL A 114 3.19 -63.28 36.88
C VAL A 114 2.25 -64.00 37.85
N PRO A 115 2.48 -65.28 38.21
CA PRO A 115 1.62 -65.97 39.16
C PRO A 115 1.50 -65.26 40.50
N LEU A 116 0.29 -65.18 41.05
CA LEU A 116 -0.02 -64.39 42.26
C LEU A 116 0.91 -64.65 43.45
N LEU A 117 1.31 -65.93 43.66
CA LEU A 117 2.22 -66.32 44.74
C LEU A 117 3.68 -65.85 44.54
N LEU A 118 4.03 -65.49 43.28
CA LEU A 118 5.39 -65.07 42.88
C LEU A 118 5.45 -63.52 42.56
N ARG A 119 4.38 -62.82 42.77
CA ARG A 119 4.39 -61.37 42.60
C ARG A 119 5.28 -60.65 43.59
N PRO A 120 5.92 -59.54 43.22
CA PRO A 120 6.73 -58.79 44.19
C PRO A 120 5.86 -58.37 45.38
N ARG A 121 6.37 -58.50 46.58
CA ARG A 121 5.70 -58.11 47.82
C ARG A 121 5.78 -56.65 48.09
N ASP A 122 6.81 -55.98 47.55
CA ASP A 122 7.07 -54.56 47.75
C ASP A 122 7.84 -54.01 46.54
N MET A 123 7.68 -52.73 46.29
CA MET A 123 8.34 -52.04 45.18
C MET A 123 8.86 -50.68 45.65
N VAL A 124 10.10 -50.38 45.34
CA VAL A 124 10.75 -49.11 45.59
C VAL A 124 11.21 -48.52 44.25
N LEU A 125 10.86 -47.28 44.00
CA LEU A 125 11.19 -46.54 42.78
C LEU A 125 11.97 -45.27 43.14
N LEU A 126 13.18 -45.16 42.62
CA LEU A 126 14.03 -43.99 42.79
C LEU A 126 14.41 -43.42 41.43
N GLY A 127 14.59 -42.07 41.34
CA GLY A 127 14.97 -41.43 40.11
C GLY A 127 13.77 -41.11 39.18
N GLY A 128 14.02 -40.98 37.90
CA GLY A 128 13.01 -40.51 36.94
C GLY A 128 12.82 -38.98 37.00
N GLY A 129 11.91 -38.43 36.20
CA GLY A 129 11.72 -36.99 36.08
C GLY A 129 12.88 -36.34 35.34
N GLU A 130 13.79 -35.67 36.03
CA GLU A 130 14.98 -35.05 35.43
C GLU A 130 16.18 -36.02 35.33
N ALA A 131 16.15 -37.15 36.06
CA ALA A 131 17.20 -38.16 36.00
C ALA A 131 17.03 -38.99 34.71
N GLU A 132 18.16 -39.28 34.02
CA GLU A 132 18.18 -40.09 32.80
C GLU A 132 17.90 -41.57 33.05
N PHE A 133 17.76 -42.00 34.29
CA PHE A 133 17.51 -43.37 34.68
C PHE A 133 16.55 -43.49 35.87
N VAL A 134 15.93 -44.65 35.99
CA VAL A 134 15.08 -45.09 37.10
C VAL A 134 15.64 -46.33 37.74
N VAL A 135 15.69 -46.37 39.07
CA VAL A 135 16.06 -47.54 39.82
C VAL A 135 14.81 -48.17 40.40
N ILE A 136 14.57 -49.43 40.06
CA ILE A 136 13.40 -50.21 40.46
C ILE A 136 13.83 -51.35 41.36
N GLY A 137 13.46 -51.25 42.60
CA GLY A 137 13.66 -52.41 43.57
C GLY A 137 12.38 -53.21 43.68
N LEU A 138 12.46 -54.51 43.47
CA LEU A 138 11.34 -55.45 43.64
C LEU A 138 11.71 -56.50 44.70
N ARG A 139 10.83 -56.67 45.71
CA ARG A 139 11.03 -57.62 46.79
C ARG A 139 10.48 -58.96 46.42
N PHE A 140 11.35 -60.02 46.51
CA PHE A 140 10.90 -61.39 46.30
C PHE A 140 9.92 -61.84 47.40
N PRO A 141 9.02 -62.83 47.13
CA PRO A 141 8.14 -63.43 48.13
C PRO A 141 8.86 -64.11 49.27
N GLU A 142 10.03 -64.65 48.97
CA GLU A 142 10.89 -65.43 49.91
C GLU A 142 11.83 -64.53 50.74
N GLY A 143 11.92 -63.21 50.38
CA GLY A 143 12.84 -62.24 50.94
C GLY A 143 14.00 -61.93 49.99
N GLY A 144 14.65 -60.77 50.22
CA GLY A 144 15.66 -60.22 49.32
C GLY A 144 15.06 -59.35 48.22
N TRP A 145 15.92 -58.61 47.52
CA TRP A 145 15.55 -57.61 46.54
C TRP A 145 16.29 -57.84 45.23
N ILE A 146 15.60 -57.53 44.12
CA ILE A 146 16.22 -57.35 42.85
C ILE A 146 16.15 -55.85 42.52
N ASN A 147 17.28 -55.22 42.33
CA ASN A 147 17.45 -53.83 42.02
C ASN A 147 17.83 -53.71 40.55
N LEU A 148 16.99 -53.00 39.77
CA LEU A 148 17.17 -52.85 38.36
C LEU A 148 17.35 -51.34 38.08
N ARG A 149 18.40 -51.01 37.36
CA ARG A 149 18.64 -49.66 36.86
C ARG A 149 18.35 -49.66 35.37
N VAL A 150 17.39 -48.80 34.94
CA VAL A 150 16.91 -48.70 33.58
C VAL A 150 17.10 -47.27 33.10
N GLU A 151 17.66 -47.10 31.92
CA GLU A 151 17.73 -45.79 31.29
C GLU A 151 16.33 -45.32 30.85
N MET A 152 15.96 -44.14 31.28
CA MET A 152 14.67 -43.53 30.99
C MET A 152 14.87 -42.02 30.70
N PRO A 153 15.48 -41.68 29.56
CA PRO A 153 15.74 -40.28 29.22
C PRO A 153 14.44 -39.52 29.06
N PRO A 154 14.40 -38.22 29.46
CA PRO A 154 13.21 -37.40 29.31
C PRO A 154 12.82 -37.28 27.83
N PRO A 155 11.52 -37.38 27.50
CA PRO A 155 11.06 -37.32 26.12
C PRO A 155 11.34 -35.96 25.51
N ARG A 156 11.93 -35.96 24.31
CA ARG A 156 12.26 -34.75 23.57
C ARG A 156 11.23 -34.53 22.45
N PRO A 157 10.26 -33.61 22.58
CA PRO A 157 9.16 -33.44 21.63
C PRO A 157 9.60 -33.01 20.22
N TRP A 158 10.77 -32.38 20.12
CA TRP A 158 11.23 -31.71 18.90
C TRP A 158 12.13 -32.55 17.98
N HIS A 159 12.35 -33.83 18.27
CA HIS A 159 13.30 -34.67 17.53
C HIS A 159 12.79 -35.23 16.19
N SER A 160 11.54 -34.91 15.77
CA SER A 160 11.05 -35.37 14.46
C SER A 160 11.33 -34.35 13.37
N THR A 161 12.44 -34.54 12.66
CA THR A 161 12.81 -33.73 11.49
C THR A 161 11.72 -33.73 10.41
N ASN A 162 11.06 -34.88 10.20
CA ASN A 162 9.96 -35.01 9.24
C ASN A 162 8.74 -34.17 9.64
N PHE A 163 8.39 -34.12 10.92
CA PHE A 163 7.29 -33.29 11.42
C PHE A 163 7.60 -31.82 11.28
N LEU A 164 8.79 -31.39 11.71
CA LEU A 164 9.21 -29.98 11.58
C LEU A 164 9.29 -29.56 10.12
N GLY A 165 9.77 -30.43 9.24
CA GLY A 165 9.80 -30.17 7.79
C GLY A 165 8.38 -30.01 7.19
N ALA A 166 7.46 -30.92 7.52
CA ALA A 166 6.08 -30.86 7.07
C ALA A 166 5.36 -29.61 7.62
N PHE A 167 5.57 -29.29 8.90
CA PHE A 167 5.01 -28.10 9.53
C PHE A 167 5.52 -26.80 8.89
N ALA A 168 6.84 -26.71 8.65
CA ALA A 168 7.43 -25.55 7.98
C ALA A 168 6.90 -25.38 6.56
N MET A 169 6.78 -26.48 5.79
CA MET A 169 6.23 -26.48 4.44
C MET A 169 4.76 -26.04 4.43
N MET A 170 3.94 -26.55 5.35
CA MET A 170 2.53 -26.16 5.47
C MET A 170 2.38 -24.67 5.84
N THR A 171 3.21 -24.18 6.77
CA THR A 171 3.22 -22.78 7.17
C THR A 171 3.64 -21.86 6.01
N ALA A 172 4.68 -22.25 5.27
CA ALA A 172 5.12 -21.52 4.09
C ALA A 172 4.04 -21.50 2.99
N ALA A 173 3.41 -22.62 2.70
CA ALA A 173 2.32 -22.71 1.74
C ALA A 173 1.12 -21.82 2.14
N ALA A 174 0.72 -21.85 3.41
CA ALA A 174 -0.35 -21.02 3.93
C ALA A 174 0.00 -19.52 3.87
N ALA A 175 1.23 -19.13 4.18
CA ALA A 175 1.71 -17.75 4.06
C ALA A 175 1.69 -17.26 2.60
N VAL A 176 2.20 -18.06 1.66
CA VAL A 176 2.18 -17.75 0.22
C VAL A 176 0.73 -17.60 -0.27
N MET A 177 -0.15 -18.52 0.11
CA MET A 177 -1.57 -18.48 -0.28
C MET A 177 -2.27 -17.24 0.29
N THR A 178 -1.98 -16.87 1.53
CA THR A 178 -2.51 -15.65 2.18
C THR A 178 -2.06 -14.39 1.44
N LEU A 179 -0.78 -14.27 1.12
CA LEU A 179 -0.25 -13.13 0.39
C LEU A 179 -0.82 -13.03 -1.04
N TRP A 180 -0.96 -14.16 -1.71
CA TRP A 180 -1.59 -14.23 -3.03
C TRP A 180 -3.07 -13.80 -2.98
N ALA A 181 -3.84 -14.32 -2.01
CA ALA A 181 -5.25 -13.97 -1.84
C ALA A 181 -5.44 -12.48 -1.53
N VAL A 182 -4.65 -11.92 -0.62
CA VAL A 182 -4.70 -10.49 -0.28
C VAL A 182 -4.42 -9.63 -1.51
N ARG A 183 -3.36 -9.93 -2.27
CA ARG A 183 -3.04 -9.19 -3.50
C ARG A 183 -4.15 -9.29 -4.53
N ARG A 184 -4.72 -10.49 -4.71
CA ARG A 184 -5.81 -10.71 -5.67
C ARG A 184 -7.08 -9.94 -5.31
N LEU A 185 -7.41 -9.86 -4.01
CA LEU A 185 -8.61 -9.16 -3.51
C LEU A 185 -8.46 -7.64 -3.46
N THR A 186 -7.24 -7.12 -3.27
CA THR A 186 -7.02 -5.66 -3.17
C THR A 186 -6.73 -4.98 -4.51
N ARG A 187 -6.21 -5.70 -5.51
CA ARG A 187 -5.91 -5.16 -6.84
C ARG A 187 -7.09 -4.45 -7.53
N PRO A 188 -8.33 -4.97 -7.51
CA PRO A 188 -9.47 -4.29 -8.12
C PRO A 188 -9.76 -2.91 -7.52
N VAL A 189 -9.54 -2.73 -6.21
CA VAL A 189 -9.73 -1.44 -5.53
C VAL A 189 -8.71 -0.40 -6.02
N GLU A 190 -7.47 -0.81 -6.26
CA GLU A 190 -6.43 0.06 -6.84
C GLU A 190 -6.80 0.47 -8.27
N VAL A 191 -7.32 -0.46 -9.07
CA VAL A 191 -7.79 -0.17 -10.44
C VAL A 191 -8.94 0.84 -10.44
N LEU A 192 -9.92 0.68 -9.54
CA LEU A 192 -11.03 1.63 -9.38
C LEU A 192 -10.53 3.01 -8.94
N ALA A 193 -9.60 3.09 -7.98
CA ALA A 193 -9.03 4.36 -7.53
C ALA A 193 -8.26 5.07 -8.65
N GLN A 194 -7.46 4.33 -9.43
CA GLN A 194 -6.75 4.87 -10.59
C GLN A 194 -7.72 5.34 -11.70
N ALA A 195 -8.81 4.61 -11.92
CA ALA A 195 -9.82 5.01 -12.90
C ALA A 195 -10.55 6.29 -12.47
N ALA A 196 -10.82 6.45 -11.17
CA ALA A 196 -11.41 7.68 -10.64
C ALA A 196 -10.49 8.91 -10.82
N ASP A 197 -9.19 8.74 -10.56
CA ASP A 197 -8.19 9.79 -10.79
C ASP A 197 -8.05 10.14 -12.28
N ARG A 198 -8.07 9.13 -13.16
CA ARG A 198 -8.07 9.34 -14.62
C ARG A 198 -9.32 10.08 -15.08
N LEU A 199 -10.52 9.69 -14.62
CA LEU A 199 -11.77 10.35 -14.97
C LEU A 199 -11.78 11.83 -14.56
N GLY A 200 -11.13 12.16 -13.43
CA GLY A 200 -10.96 13.56 -12.98
C GLY A 200 -10.08 14.40 -13.88
N ARG A 201 -9.16 13.77 -14.63
CA ARG A 201 -8.24 14.44 -15.58
C ARG A 201 -8.72 14.36 -17.03
N ASP A 202 -9.38 13.27 -17.38
CA ASP A 202 -9.87 12.98 -18.72
C ASP A 202 -11.24 12.30 -18.64
N VAL A 203 -12.27 13.04 -19.01
CA VAL A 203 -13.67 12.59 -18.99
C VAL A 203 -13.92 11.51 -20.03
N ASP A 204 -13.09 11.43 -21.09
CA ASP A 204 -13.19 10.45 -22.16
C ASP A 204 -12.36 9.18 -21.92
N ALA A 205 -11.80 9.03 -20.72
CA ALA A 205 -11.09 7.82 -20.33
C ALA A 205 -11.90 6.53 -20.64
N PRO A 206 -11.26 5.44 -21.11
CA PRO A 206 -11.95 4.22 -21.47
C PRO A 206 -12.66 3.60 -20.27
N PRO A 207 -13.81 2.92 -20.48
CA PRO A 207 -14.55 2.27 -19.41
C PRO A 207 -13.75 1.14 -18.77
N LEU A 208 -14.03 0.88 -17.50
CA LEU A 208 -13.47 -0.25 -16.78
C LEU A 208 -14.06 -1.59 -17.28
N PRO A 209 -13.27 -2.67 -17.34
CA PRO A 209 -13.80 -3.99 -17.64
C PRO A 209 -14.75 -4.46 -16.53
N GLU A 210 -15.95 -4.90 -16.90
CA GLU A 210 -16.99 -5.40 -15.98
C GLU A 210 -16.84 -6.91 -15.77
N SER A 211 -15.61 -7.38 -15.54
CA SER A 211 -15.27 -8.78 -15.37
C SER A 211 -14.66 -9.04 -14.00
N GLY A 212 -14.83 -10.27 -13.48
CA GLY A 212 -14.28 -10.68 -12.20
C GLY A 212 -15.34 -11.09 -11.17
N PRO A 213 -15.04 -11.02 -9.85
CA PRO A 213 -16.03 -11.28 -8.81
C PRO A 213 -17.25 -10.36 -8.92
N ALA A 214 -18.42 -10.85 -8.54
CA ALA A 214 -19.70 -10.14 -8.73
C ALA A 214 -19.69 -8.72 -8.12
N GLU A 215 -19.07 -8.55 -6.96
CA GLU A 215 -18.97 -7.27 -6.27
C GLU A 215 -18.11 -6.27 -7.05
N VAL A 216 -17.02 -6.75 -7.64
CA VAL A 216 -16.10 -5.94 -8.47
C VAL A 216 -16.77 -5.55 -9.79
N ALA A 217 -17.43 -6.49 -10.45
CA ALA A 217 -18.17 -6.24 -11.68
C ALA A 217 -19.29 -5.22 -11.46
N THR A 218 -20.06 -5.34 -10.37
CA THR A 218 -21.09 -4.39 -9.98
C THR A 218 -20.52 -3.00 -9.71
N ALA A 219 -19.40 -2.90 -9.00
CA ALA A 219 -18.74 -1.63 -8.73
C ALA A 219 -18.20 -0.98 -10.04
N ALA A 220 -17.62 -1.77 -10.95
CA ALA A 220 -17.15 -1.31 -12.24
C ALA A 220 -18.32 -0.81 -13.13
N ALA A 221 -19.43 -1.52 -13.17
CA ALA A 221 -20.64 -1.12 -13.91
C ALA A 221 -21.24 0.20 -13.36
N ALA A 222 -21.31 0.33 -12.02
CA ALA A 222 -21.76 1.57 -11.38
C ALA A 222 -20.83 2.74 -11.69
N PHE A 223 -19.51 2.52 -11.65
CA PHE A 223 -18.51 3.51 -12.03
C PHE A 223 -18.65 3.92 -13.49
N ASN A 224 -18.75 2.96 -14.42
CA ASN A 224 -18.93 3.23 -15.85
C ASN A 224 -20.22 4.05 -16.12
N THR A 225 -21.31 3.71 -15.43
CA THR A 225 -22.56 4.46 -15.51
C THR A 225 -22.40 5.89 -15.05
N MET A 226 -21.71 6.12 -13.94
CA MET A 226 -21.39 7.46 -13.44
C MET A 226 -20.51 8.23 -14.42
N ALA A 227 -19.44 7.62 -14.92
CA ALA A 227 -18.54 8.21 -15.92
C ALA A 227 -19.30 8.63 -17.19
N ALA A 228 -20.19 7.76 -17.70
CA ALA A 228 -21.03 8.05 -18.86
C ALA A 228 -22.01 9.23 -18.62
N ARG A 229 -22.53 9.37 -17.39
CA ARG A 229 -23.38 10.51 -17.02
C ARG A 229 -22.58 11.81 -16.97
N ILE A 230 -21.39 11.81 -16.39
CA ILE A 230 -20.49 12.97 -16.32
C ILE A 230 -20.12 13.39 -17.75
N ARG A 231 -19.72 12.44 -18.61
CA ARG A 231 -19.36 12.70 -20.00
C ARG A 231 -20.52 13.36 -20.76
N ARG A 232 -21.73 12.85 -20.64
CA ARG A 232 -22.92 13.46 -21.24
C ARG A 232 -23.16 14.86 -20.72
N PHE A 233 -23.10 15.06 -19.41
CA PHE A 233 -23.30 16.39 -18.81
C PHE A 233 -22.29 17.41 -19.33
N VAL A 234 -21.01 17.06 -19.44
CA VAL A 234 -19.95 17.93 -19.97
C VAL A 234 -20.20 18.23 -21.46
N HIS A 235 -20.57 17.22 -22.24
CA HIS A 235 -20.89 17.38 -23.68
C HIS A 235 -22.11 18.27 -23.89
N ASP A 236 -23.21 18.03 -23.18
CA ASP A 236 -24.43 18.82 -23.29
C ASP A 236 -24.19 20.29 -22.91
N ARG A 237 -23.41 20.53 -21.85
CA ARG A 237 -22.98 21.87 -21.43
C ARG A 237 -22.19 22.58 -22.54
N THR A 238 -21.29 21.84 -23.22
CA THR A 238 -20.48 22.40 -24.30
C THR A 238 -21.33 22.74 -25.53
N LEU A 239 -22.27 21.88 -25.90
CA LEU A 239 -23.22 22.16 -26.97
C LEU A 239 -24.09 23.39 -26.66
N MET A 240 -24.63 23.48 -25.45
CA MET A 240 -25.43 24.61 -24.99
C MET A 240 -24.63 25.94 -25.08
N LEU A 241 -23.39 25.96 -24.56
CA LEU A 241 -22.53 27.13 -24.64
C LEU A 241 -22.23 27.52 -26.10
N THR A 242 -22.02 26.55 -26.97
CA THR A 242 -21.79 26.79 -28.40
C THR A 242 -23.00 27.44 -29.06
N ALA A 243 -24.22 26.95 -28.78
CA ALA A 243 -25.46 27.51 -29.29
C ALA A 243 -25.69 28.97 -28.79
N ILE A 244 -25.51 29.17 -27.46
CA ILE A 244 -25.62 30.52 -26.87
C ILE A 244 -24.66 31.50 -27.54
N GLY A 245 -23.43 31.05 -27.81
CA GLY A 245 -22.46 31.92 -28.49
C GLY A 245 -22.83 32.30 -29.88
N HIS A 246 -23.39 31.40 -30.65
CA HIS A 246 -23.91 31.69 -31.97
C HIS A 246 -25.08 32.73 -31.90
N ASP A 247 -25.99 32.48 -30.96
CA ASP A 247 -27.18 33.33 -30.79
C ASP A 247 -26.85 34.73 -30.26
N LEU A 248 -25.77 34.88 -29.49
CA LEU A 248 -25.28 36.19 -29.04
C LEU A 248 -24.50 36.93 -30.13
N ARG A 249 -23.75 36.25 -30.98
CA ARG A 249 -22.97 36.89 -32.06
C ARG A 249 -23.88 37.57 -33.07
N THR A 250 -25.03 37.01 -33.40
CA THR A 250 -25.99 37.55 -34.38
C THR A 250 -26.51 38.95 -33.98
N PRO A 251 -27.03 39.20 -32.75
CA PRO A 251 -27.45 40.53 -32.34
C PRO A 251 -26.28 41.52 -32.22
N ILE A 252 -25.09 41.08 -31.78
CA ILE A 252 -23.89 41.93 -31.72
C ILE A 252 -23.54 42.44 -33.13
N THR A 253 -23.48 41.57 -34.13
CA THR A 253 -23.22 41.94 -35.52
C THR A 253 -24.30 42.93 -36.06
N ARG A 254 -25.56 42.71 -35.71
CA ARG A 254 -26.64 43.60 -36.10
C ARG A 254 -26.51 44.98 -35.44
N LEU A 255 -26.13 45.04 -34.17
CA LEU A 255 -25.88 46.30 -33.47
C LEU A 255 -24.67 47.04 -34.06
N ARG A 256 -23.59 46.31 -34.43
CA ARG A 256 -22.41 46.88 -35.11
C ARG A 256 -22.81 47.56 -36.41
N LEU A 257 -23.60 46.87 -37.26
CA LEU A 257 -24.12 47.47 -38.52
C LEU A 257 -24.97 48.71 -38.28
N ARG A 258 -25.78 48.75 -37.22
CA ARG A 258 -26.56 49.92 -36.85
C ARG A 258 -25.69 51.07 -36.34
N ALA A 259 -24.64 50.80 -35.58
CA ALA A 259 -23.69 51.76 -35.08
C ALA A 259 -22.99 52.53 -36.21
N GLU A 260 -22.73 51.88 -37.37
CA GLU A 260 -22.15 52.52 -38.55
C GLU A 260 -23.00 53.67 -39.13
N PHE A 261 -24.31 53.64 -38.90
CA PHE A 261 -25.21 54.68 -39.35
C PHE A 261 -25.37 55.87 -38.38
N VAL A 262 -24.64 55.86 -37.24
CA VAL A 262 -24.65 56.96 -36.28
C VAL A 262 -23.82 58.12 -36.82
N GLY A 263 -24.45 59.26 -37.00
CA GLY A 263 -23.83 60.46 -37.60
C GLY A 263 -22.78 61.13 -36.69
N ASP A 264 -22.84 60.98 -35.38
CA ASP A 264 -21.83 61.44 -34.44
C ASP A 264 -20.64 60.46 -34.37
N GLU A 265 -19.51 60.96 -34.91
CA GLU A 265 -18.29 60.13 -35.02
C GLU A 265 -17.71 59.67 -33.66
N ARG A 266 -17.84 60.52 -32.62
CA ARG A 266 -17.40 60.16 -31.25
C ARG A 266 -18.29 59.09 -30.61
N LEU A 267 -19.63 59.29 -30.81
CA LEU A 267 -20.59 58.28 -30.28
C LEU A 267 -20.48 56.97 -31.03
N ARG A 268 -20.34 56.99 -32.36
CA ARG A 268 -20.09 55.83 -33.19
C ARG A 268 -18.86 55.06 -32.73
N GLY A 269 -17.72 55.73 -32.55
CA GLY A 269 -16.48 55.11 -32.08
C GLY A 269 -16.65 54.43 -30.71
N ARG A 270 -17.32 55.05 -29.75
CA ARG A 270 -17.60 54.44 -28.44
C ARG A 270 -18.50 53.21 -28.57
N MET A 271 -19.57 53.26 -29.37
CA MET A 271 -20.46 52.10 -29.57
C MET A 271 -19.76 50.95 -30.22
N LEU A 272 -18.88 51.16 -31.20
CA LEU A 272 -18.11 50.12 -31.84
C LEU A 272 -17.13 49.50 -30.84
N THR A 273 -16.44 50.30 -30.03
CA THR A 273 -15.55 49.80 -28.96
C THR A 273 -16.29 48.93 -27.92
N ASP A 274 -17.48 49.41 -27.47
CA ASP A 274 -18.30 48.65 -26.51
C ASP A 274 -18.78 47.28 -27.12
N LEU A 275 -19.10 47.26 -28.43
CA LEU A 275 -19.50 46.04 -29.14
C LEU A 275 -18.33 45.09 -29.36
N ASP A 276 -17.11 45.58 -29.61
CA ASP A 276 -15.89 44.79 -29.67
C ASP A 276 -15.59 44.14 -28.31
N GLU A 277 -15.76 44.86 -27.22
CA GLU A 277 -15.60 44.35 -25.86
C GLU A 277 -16.64 43.25 -25.54
N LEU A 278 -17.92 43.46 -25.93
CA LEU A 278 -18.97 42.46 -25.81
C LEU A 278 -18.65 41.16 -26.59
N GLU A 279 -18.18 41.31 -27.85
CA GLU A 279 -17.80 40.17 -28.68
C GLU A 279 -16.62 39.40 -28.10
N ALA A 280 -15.61 40.11 -27.56
CA ALA A 280 -14.48 39.52 -26.86
C ALA A 280 -14.93 38.80 -25.59
N MET A 281 -15.85 39.36 -24.78
CA MET A 281 -16.41 38.70 -23.59
C MET A 281 -17.15 37.39 -23.92
N VAL A 282 -18.04 37.46 -24.93
CA VAL A 282 -18.77 36.25 -25.39
C VAL A 282 -17.80 35.16 -25.86
N SER A 283 -16.84 35.58 -26.72
CA SER A 283 -15.85 34.62 -27.26
C SER A 283 -14.99 33.99 -26.16
N ALA A 284 -14.54 34.77 -25.17
CA ALA A 284 -13.75 34.31 -24.05
C ALA A 284 -14.56 33.37 -23.12
N THR A 285 -15.84 33.68 -22.86
CA THR A 285 -16.76 32.86 -22.06
C THR A 285 -17.00 31.49 -22.71
N LEU A 286 -17.24 31.49 -24.01
CA LEU A 286 -17.46 30.28 -24.81
C LEU A 286 -16.20 29.40 -24.83
N ALA A 287 -15.08 30.05 -25.01
CA ALA A 287 -13.79 29.39 -24.99
C ALA A 287 -13.49 28.74 -23.62
N PHE A 288 -13.80 29.45 -22.52
CA PHE A 288 -13.69 28.92 -21.16
C PHE A 288 -14.56 27.66 -20.95
N GLY A 289 -15.80 27.68 -21.45
CA GLY A 289 -16.70 26.53 -21.37
C GLY A 289 -16.30 25.35 -22.23
N ARG A 290 -15.67 25.57 -23.39
CA ARG A 290 -15.16 24.52 -24.29
C ARG A 290 -13.89 23.83 -23.76
N ASP A 291 -13.00 24.58 -23.13
CA ASP A 291 -11.74 24.01 -22.62
C ASP A 291 -11.95 22.93 -21.56
N ALA A 292 -13.04 22.98 -20.82
CA ALA A 292 -13.44 21.94 -19.87
C ALA A 292 -13.84 20.61 -20.57
N ALA A 293 -14.09 20.65 -21.90
CA ALA A 293 -14.56 19.51 -22.69
C ALA A 293 -13.63 19.15 -23.88
N ALA A 294 -12.47 19.80 -24.01
CA ALA A 294 -11.61 19.60 -25.16
C ALA A 294 -10.95 18.24 -25.16
N THR A 295 -11.32 17.43 -26.16
CA THR A 295 -10.75 16.11 -26.49
C THR A 295 -9.46 16.27 -27.32
N GLU A 296 -8.51 17.08 -26.85
CA GLU A 296 -7.24 17.24 -27.54
C GLU A 296 -6.28 16.08 -27.16
N ALA A 297 -5.77 15.38 -28.18
CA ALA A 297 -4.83 14.29 -27.96
C ALA A 297 -3.50 14.84 -27.41
N THR A 298 -2.93 14.14 -26.43
CA THR A 298 -1.60 14.44 -25.94
C THR A 298 -0.55 14.03 -26.96
N SER A 299 0.46 14.88 -27.17
CA SER A 299 1.61 14.61 -28.02
C SER A 299 2.91 15.04 -27.33
N ARG A 300 4.01 14.55 -27.83
CA ARG A 300 5.35 14.98 -27.39
C ARG A 300 5.68 16.31 -28.06
N ILE A 301 5.92 17.34 -27.25
CA ILE A 301 6.25 18.70 -27.72
C ILE A 301 7.53 19.20 -27.06
N ASP A 302 8.20 20.12 -27.68
CA ASP A 302 9.29 20.90 -27.09
C ASP A 302 8.73 22.16 -26.44
N LEU A 303 8.72 22.16 -25.11
CA LEU A 303 8.17 23.30 -24.34
C LEU A 303 9.01 24.56 -24.47
N ALA A 304 10.35 24.43 -24.61
CA ALA A 304 11.22 25.58 -24.77
C ALA A 304 10.97 26.28 -26.11
N GLU A 305 10.79 25.53 -27.20
CA GLU A 305 10.45 26.06 -28.52
C GLU A 305 9.06 26.70 -28.52
N LEU A 306 8.08 26.07 -27.85
CA LEU A 306 6.74 26.65 -27.73
C LEU A 306 6.77 28.00 -27.00
N LEU A 307 7.52 28.11 -25.90
CA LEU A 307 7.64 29.37 -25.15
C LEU A 307 8.34 30.46 -25.98
N ARG A 308 9.41 30.14 -26.72
CA ARG A 308 10.06 31.09 -27.63
C ARG A 308 9.08 31.58 -28.70
N THR A 309 8.36 30.65 -29.33
CA THR A 309 7.32 31.03 -30.32
C THR A 309 6.28 32.00 -29.73
N ILE A 310 5.83 31.80 -28.51
CA ILE A 310 4.85 32.68 -27.83
C ILE A 310 5.46 34.06 -27.56
N LEU A 311 6.72 34.12 -27.12
CA LEU A 311 7.41 35.41 -26.87
C LEU A 311 7.70 36.14 -28.16
N ASP A 312 8.08 35.46 -29.24
CA ASP A 312 8.29 36.06 -30.55
C ASP A 312 6.98 36.62 -31.11
N GLU A 313 5.88 35.85 -31.09
CA GLU A 313 4.53 36.32 -31.47
C GLU A 313 4.11 37.55 -30.64
N ALA A 314 4.42 37.58 -29.34
CA ALA A 314 4.13 38.71 -28.46
C ALA A 314 5.00 39.94 -28.78
N GLY A 315 6.30 39.71 -29.10
CA GLY A 315 7.21 40.77 -29.54
C GLY A 315 6.82 41.40 -30.86
N ASP A 316 6.35 40.61 -31.82
CA ASP A 316 5.82 41.10 -33.09
C ASP A 316 4.55 41.97 -32.89
N ALA A 317 3.67 41.55 -31.97
CA ALA A 317 2.47 42.30 -31.61
C ALA A 317 2.76 43.61 -30.83
N HIS A 318 3.86 43.63 -30.06
CA HIS A 318 4.28 44.75 -29.22
C HIS A 318 5.76 45.11 -29.44
N PRO A 319 6.16 45.67 -30.61
CA PRO A 319 7.56 45.91 -30.95
C PRO A 319 8.32 46.78 -29.93
N HIS A 320 7.64 47.69 -29.26
CA HIS A 320 8.20 48.57 -28.23
C HIS A 320 8.56 47.85 -26.93
N LEU A 321 8.05 46.63 -26.70
CA LEU A 321 8.34 45.77 -25.55
C LEU A 321 9.26 44.59 -25.88
N ALA A 322 9.62 44.38 -27.12
CA ALA A 322 10.41 43.21 -27.56
C ALA A 322 11.70 43.02 -26.76
N ALA A 323 12.39 44.09 -26.34
CA ALA A 323 13.60 44.03 -25.51
C ALA A 323 13.33 43.62 -24.03
N ARG A 324 12.09 43.55 -23.60
CA ARG A 324 11.63 43.20 -22.25
C ARG A 324 10.92 41.85 -22.20
N LEU A 325 10.96 41.11 -23.31
CA LEU A 325 10.45 39.75 -23.44
C LEU A 325 11.65 38.81 -23.56
N ASP A 326 11.95 38.05 -22.54
CA ASP A 326 13.11 37.18 -22.54
C ASP A 326 12.80 35.82 -21.92
N MET A 327 13.64 34.84 -22.21
CA MET A 327 13.53 33.52 -21.69
C MET A 327 14.91 32.99 -21.20
N ASP A 328 14.94 32.51 -19.97
CA ASP A 328 16.07 31.80 -19.37
C ASP A 328 15.69 30.33 -19.15
N GLY A 329 16.53 29.41 -19.61
CA GLY A 329 16.29 27.97 -19.46
C GLY A 329 17.00 27.11 -20.49
N PRO A 330 16.71 25.80 -20.52
CA PRO A 330 17.29 24.87 -21.48
C PRO A 330 16.80 25.18 -22.91
N ASP A 331 17.66 24.90 -23.91
CA ASP A 331 17.34 25.09 -25.33
C ASP A 331 16.20 24.16 -25.80
N HIS A 332 16.16 22.95 -25.26
CA HIS A 332 15.16 21.94 -25.58
C HIS A 332 14.64 21.28 -24.31
N LEU A 333 13.32 21.14 -24.22
CA LEU A 333 12.67 20.40 -23.13
C LEU A 333 11.42 19.68 -23.64
N ALA A 334 11.56 18.38 -23.90
CA ALA A 334 10.45 17.57 -24.37
C ALA A 334 9.52 17.16 -23.23
N ILE A 335 8.21 17.44 -23.38
CA ILE A 335 7.16 17.01 -22.48
C ILE A 335 6.02 16.36 -23.25
N THR A 336 5.13 15.63 -22.55
CA THR A 336 3.88 15.11 -23.12
C THR A 336 2.74 15.98 -22.66
N ALA A 337 2.09 16.69 -23.57
CA ALA A 337 1.00 17.63 -23.26
C ALA A 337 0.01 17.74 -24.42
N ARG A 338 -1.07 18.47 -24.19
CA ARG A 338 -2.03 18.89 -25.23
C ARG A 338 -1.53 20.22 -25.83
N PRO A 339 -1.02 20.24 -27.08
CA PRO A 339 -0.27 21.38 -27.61
C PRO A 339 -1.05 22.69 -27.64
N LEU A 340 -2.28 22.64 -28.18
CA LEU A 340 -3.12 23.86 -28.37
C LEU A 340 -3.59 24.42 -27.02
N SER A 341 -3.99 23.51 -26.11
CA SER A 341 -4.41 23.92 -24.77
C SER A 341 -3.23 24.54 -24.01
N LEU A 342 -2.05 23.93 -24.07
CA LEU A 342 -0.86 24.42 -23.39
C LEU A 342 -0.41 25.78 -23.98
N LYS A 343 -0.33 25.90 -25.32
CA LYS A 343 -0.03 27.17 -25.99
C LYS A 343 -0.96 28.27 -25.49
N ARG A 344 -2.26 28.02 -25.44
CA ARG A 344 -3.26 28.97 -24.97
C ARG A 344 -3.08 29.39 -23.52
N ALA A 345 -2.79 28.44 -22.61
CA ALA A 345 -2.54 28.75 -21.20
C ALA A 345 -1.32 29.66 -21.04
N LEU A 346 -0.23 29.36 -21.74
CA LEU A 346 1.02 30.11 -21.70
C LEU A 346 0.84 31.50 -22.35
N THR A 347 0.14 31.59 -23.47
CA THR A 347 -0.20 32.88 -24.10
C THR A 347 -1.02 33.78 -23.17
N ASN A 348 -1.96 33.19 -22.40
CA ASN A 348 -2.72 33.98 -21.41
C ASN A 348 -1.83 34.50 -20.27
N LEU A 349 -0.88 33.72 -19.80
CA LEU A 349 0.05 34.12 -18.72
C LEU A 349 1.03 35.21 -19.22
N VAL A 350 1.62 35.02 -20.41
CA VAL A 350 2.51 36.01 -21.05
C VAL A 350 1.75 37.28 -21.38
N GLY A 351 0.54 37.14 -21.93
CA GLY A 351 -0.32 38.31 -22.23
C GLY A 351 -0.68 39.14 -20.99
N ASN A 352 -0.93 38.47 -19.85
CA ASN A 352 -1.15 39.16 -18.57
C ASN A 352 0.11 39.90 -18.10
N ALA A 353 1.28 39.28 -18.18
CA ALA A 353 2.56 39.88 -17.80
C ALA A 353 2.84 41.13 -18.63
N ILE A 354 2.58 41.10 -19.93
CA ILE A 354 2.69 42.26 -20.84
C ILE A 354 1.69 43.36 -20.51
N ALA A 355 0.41 42.99 -20.34
CA ALA A 355 -0.67 43.94 -20.13
C ALA A 355 -0.56 44.74 -18.82
N TYR A 356 -0.06 44.10 -17.76
CA TYR A 356 0.00 44.70 -16.42
C TYR A 356 1.40 45.08 -15.97
N GLY A 357 2.45 44.44 -16.50
CA GLY A 357 3.85 44.71 -16.12
C GLY A 357 4.74 45.24 -17.23
N ASN A 358 4.23 45.39 -18.47
CA ASN A 358 5.01 45.81 -19.64
C ASN A 358 6.32 45.02 -19.84
N ALA A 359 6.36 43.79 -19.37
CA ALA A 359 7.49 42.87 -19.48
C ALA A 359 7.00 41.44 -19.31
N ALA A 360 7.73 40.47 -19.85
CA ALA A 360 7.54 39.06 -19.54
C ALA A 360 8.88 38.33 -19.51
N HIS A 361 9.34 38.00 -18.30
CA HIS A 361 10.56 37.26 -18.09
C HIS A 361 10.20 35.80 -17.78
N VAL A 362 10.45 34.89 -18.72
CA VAL A 362 10.12 33.47 -18.58
C VAL A 362 11.35 32.75 -18.11
N ARG A 363 11.23 32.01 -16.99
CA ARG A 363 12.29 31.10 -16.53
C ARG A 363 11.80 29.68 -16.52
N LEU A 364 12.46 28.82 -17.32
CA LEU A 364 12.16 27.40 -17.43
C LEU A 364 13.20 26.58 -16.68
N LEU A 365 12.79 25.92 -15.58
CA LEU A 365 13.69 25.10 -14.76
C LEU A 365 13.73 23.67 -15.29
N ARG A 366 14.85 22.98 -15.06
CA ARG A 366 14.92 21.55 -15.39
C ARG A 366 14.01 20.75 -14.47
N PRO A 367 13.37 19.67 -14.96
CA PRO A 367 12.50 18.81 -14.15
C PRO A 367 13.25 18.25 -12.94
N MET A 368 12.61 18.27 -11.77
CA MET A 368 13.17 17.74 -10.53
C MET A 368 12.36 16.55 -10.04
N SER A 369 13.07 15.50 -9.59
CA SER A 369 12.44 14.33 -8.96
C SER A 369 11.96 14.68 -7.56
N GLN A 370 10.67 14.51 -7.29
CA GLN A 370 10.06 14.67 -5.96
C GLN A 370 9.41 13.36 -5.51
N ALA A 371 8.94 13.31 -4.26
CA ALA A 371 8.33 12.09 -3.68
C ALA A 371 7.12 11.55 -4.48
N ASN A 372 6.45 12.40 -5.27
CA ASN A 372 5.25 12.07 -6.05
C ASN A 372 5.48 12.03 -7.58
N GLY A 373 6.73 12.02 -8.04
CA GLY A 373 7.07 12.00 -9.46
C GLY A 373 8.02 13.11 -9.89
N VAL A 374 8.22 13.25 -11.20
CA VAL A 374 9.07 14.29 -11.77
C VAL A 374 8.20 15.54 -12.01
N ILE A 375 8.57 16.67 -11.44
CA ILE A 375 7.86 17.94 -11.57
C ILE A 375 8.73 18.93 -12.33
N LEU A 376 8.14 19.50 -13.36
CA LEU A 376 8.66 20.65 -14.07
C LEU A 376 8.10 21.93 -13.43
N THR A 377 8.95 22.93 -13.23
CA THR A 377 8.56 24.25 -12.76
C THR A 377 9.00 25.30 -13.77
N MET A 378 8.10 26.23 -14.10
CA MET A 378 8.43 27.43 -14.85
C MET A 378 7.84 28.67 -14.15
N THR A 379 8.47 29.82 -14.33
CA THR A 379 7.95 31.11 -13.85
C THR A 379 7.82 32.08 -14.99
N ILE A 380 6.75 32.86 -14.95
CA ILE A 380 6.51 34.00 -15.85
C ILE A 380 6.41 35.22 -14.93
N GLU A 381 7.35 36.13 -15.07
CA GLU A 381 7.51 37.29 -14.19
C GLU A 381 7.27 38.58 -14.96
N ASP A 382 6.64 39.55 -14.31
CA ASP A 382 6.43 40.88 -14.82
C ASP A 382 6.97 41.98 -13.89
N ASP A 383 7.02 43.21 -14.34
CA ASP A 383 7.47 44.39 -13.59
C ASP A 383 6.33 45.28 -13.14
N GLY A 384 5.12 44.73 -13.02
CA GLY A 384 3.90 45.44 -12.65
C GLY A 384 3.81 45.83 -11.18
N PRO A 385 2.66 46.33 -10.72
CA PRO A 385 2.46 46.74 -9.33
C PRO A 385 2.26 45.57 -8.36
N GLY A 386 2.18 44.33 -8.87
CA GLY A 386 1.80 43.17 -8.06
C GLY A 386 0.32 43.09 -7.70
N ILE A 387 -0.05 42.18 -6.82
CA ILE A 387 -1.43 41.93 -6.39
C ILE A 387 -1.44 41.83 -4.85
N PRO A 388 -2.40 42.50 -4.16
CA PRO A 388 -2.56 42.30 -2.71
C PRO A 388 -2.69 40.82 -2.33
N PRO A 389 -2.00 40.32 -1.30
CA PRO A 389 -1.97 38.89 -0.95
C PRO A 389 -3.36 38.28 -0.72
N ASP A 390 -4.29 39.04 -0.19
CA ASP A 390 -5.69 38.66 0.07
C ASP A 390 -6.52 38.51 -1.21
N GLN A 391 -6.09 39.08 -2.34
CA GLN A 391 -6.78 39.01 -3.63
C GLN A 391 -6.19 38.00 -4.61
N MET A 392 -4.99 37.45 -4.36
CA MET A 392 -4.29 36.55 -5.30
C MET A 392 -5.13 35.34 -5.74
N GLU A 393 -5.81 34.70 -4.81
CA GLU A 393 -6.65 33.53 -5.15
C GLU A 393 -7.94 33.97 -5.88
N ALA A 394 -8.47 35.15 -5.56
CA ALA A 394 -9.63 35.67 -6.23
C ALA A 394 -9.37 36.00 -7.72
N MET A 395 -8.12 36.27 -8.11
CA MET A 395 -7.74 36.50 -9.52
C MET A 395 -7.97 35.28 -10.41
N PHE A 396 -8.09 34.11 -9.83
CA PHE A 396 -8.45 32.90 -10.57
C PHE A 396 -9.96 32.67 -10.70
N GLN A 397 -10.79 33.55 -10.12
CA GLN A 397 -12.23 33.49 -10.33
C GLN A 397 -12.58 34.12 -11.69
N PRO A 398 -13.49 33.51 -12.48
CA PRO A 398 -13.93 34.08 -13.75
C PRO A 398 -14.48 35.47 -13.59
N PHE A 399 -14.14 36.40 -14.53
CA PHE A 399 -14.59 37.81 -14.59
C PHE A 399 -14.10 38.67 -13.42
N HIS A 400 -13.23 38.17 -12.54
CA HIS A 400 -12.67 38.96 -11.46
C HIS A 400 -11.52 39.84 -11.99
N ARG A 401 -11.55 41.16 -11.64
CA ARG A 401 -10.53 42.16 -11.98
C ARG A 401 -10.33 43.08 -10.78
N MET A 402 -9.09 43.55 -10.57
CA MET A 402 -8.84 44.61 -9.59
C MET A 402 -9.49 45.92 -9.98
N GLU A 403 -9.99 46.68 -9.00
CA GLU A 403 -10.65 47.98 -9.27
C GLU A 403 -9.74 48.95 -9.99
N ALA A 404 -8.46 48.99 -9.70
CA ALA A 404 -7.46 49.82 -10.34
C ALA A 404 -7.25 49.53 -11.85
N SER A 405 -7.58 48.31 -12.33
CA SER A 405 -7.40 47.85 -13.71
C SER A 405 -8.65 48.03 -14.58
N ARG A 406 -9.69 48.70 -14.08
CA ARG A 406 -10.91 49.04 -14.87
C ARG A 406 -10.67 50.09 -15.95
N ASN A 407 -9.44 50.62 -16.05
CA ASN A 407 -9.09 51.55 -17.12
C ASN A 407 -9.12 50.83 -18.48
N ARG A 408 -9.75 51.49 -19.47
CA ARG A 408 -10.06 50.94 -20.80
C ARG A 408 -8.85 50.55 -21.65
N GLU A 409 -7.64 50.93 -21.28
CA GLU A 409 -6.42 50.68 -22.06
C GLU A 409 -5.81 49.29 -21.86
N THR A 410 -6.15 48.56 -20.79
CA THR A 410 -5.62 47.19 -20.49
C THR A 410 -6.65 46.09 -20.74
N GLY A 411 -7.60 46.33 -21.59
CA GLY A 411 -8.79 45.59 -22.02
C GLY A 411 -8.80 44.05 -21.96
N GLY A 412 -8.89 43.43 -20.77
CA GLY A 412 -9.06 41.97 -20.63
C GLY A 412 -10.37 41.63 -19.91
N VAL A 413 -11.03 40.55 -20.33
CA VAL A 413 -12.33 40.09 -19.79
C VAL A 413 -12.22 39.46 -18.38
N GLY A 414 -11.02 39.30 -17.82
CA GLY A 414 -10.79 38.63 -16.53
C GLY A 414 -10.91 37.11 -16.60
N LEU A 415 -10.66 36.52 -17.77
CA LEU A 415 -10.70 35.05 -17.99
C LEU A 415 -9.33 34.42 -18.23
N GLY A 416 -8.26 35.19 -18.47
CA GLY A 416 -6.93 34.67 -18.81
C GLY A 416 -6.33 33.76 -17.73
N LEU A 417 -6.28 34.24 -16.48
CA LEU A 417 -5.77 33.46 -15.34
C LEU A 417 -6.62 32.24 -15.01
N PRO A 418 -7.97 32.33 -14.93
CA PRO A 418 -8.82 31.12 -14.78
C PRO A 418 -8.61 30.09 -15.87
N ILE A 419 -8.50 30.49 -17.14
CA ILE A 419 -8.24 29.58 -18.26
C ILE A 419 -6.87 28.90 -18.09
N ALA A 420 -5.83 29.68 -17.83
CA ALA A 420 -4.49 29.15 -17.65
C ALA A 420 -4.43 28.12 -16.52
N ARG A 421 -5.01 28.41 -15.34
CA ARG A 421 -5.03 27.49 -14.21
C ARG A 421 -5.83 26.22 -14.50
N ASN A 422 -7.00 26.32 -15.12
CA ASN A 422 -7.81 25.17 -15.49
C ASN A 422 -7.08 24.24 -16.46
N ILE A 423 -6.40 24.79 -17.46
CA ILE A 423 -5.60 24.01 -18.40
C ILE A 423 -4.43 23.33 -17.68
N MET A 424 -3.70 24.01 -16.80
CA MET A 424 -2.60 23.43 -16.06
C MET A 424 -3.08 22.32 -15.12
N ARG A 425 -4.23 22.50 -14.46
CA ARG A 425 -4.86 21.45 -13.63
C ARG A 425 -5.30 20.24 -14.44
N ALA A 426 -5.82 20.45 -15.65
CA ALA A 426 -6.15 19.35 -16.57
C ALA A 426 -4.91 18.57 -17.06
N HIS A 427 -3.71 19.17 -16.97
CA HIS A 427 -2.43 18.51 -17.18
C HIS A 427 -1.82 17.91 -15.88
N GLY A 428 -2.53 18.00 -14.74
CA GLY A 428 -2.08 17.50 -13.44
C GLY A 428 -1.14 18.46 -12.69
N GLY A 429 -0.99 19.69 -13.18
CA GLY A 429 -0.20 20.76 -12.58
C GLY A 429 -1.05 21.82 -11.86
N ASP A 430 -0.47 22.99 -11.58
CA ASP A 430 -1.20 24.16 -11.07
C ASP A 430 -0.47 25.47 -11.44
N VAL A 431 -1.15 26.61 -11.25
CA VAL A 431 -0.61 27.97 -11.36
C VAL A 431 -0.80 28.68 -10.03
N VAL A 432 0.27 29.27 -9.51
CA VAL A 432 0.27 30.05 -8.27
C VAL A 432 0.84 31.43 -8.55
N LEU A 433 0.21 32.48 -8.01
CA LEU A 433 0.68 33.86 -8.12
C LEU A 433 1.47 34.23 -6.86
N GLU A 434 2.58 34.94 -7.04
CA GLU A 434 3.47 35.41 -5.96
C GLU A 434 3.94 36.85 -6.33
N ASN A 435 3.97 37.77 -5.36
CA ASN A 435 4.66 39.04 -5.56
C ASN A 435 6.16 38.85 -5.50
N ARG A 436 6.89 39.52 -6.38
CA ARG A 436 8.36 39.52 -6.35
C ARG A 436 8.85 40.52 -5.28
N ALA A 437 9.96 40.20 -4.63
CA ALA A 437 10.57 41.07 -3.62
C ALA A 437 11.04 42.41 -4.20
N GLU A 438 11.40 42.44 -5.49
CA GLU A 438 11.90 43.59 -6.23
C GLU A 438 10.78 44.39 -6.91
N GLY A 439 9.53 44.01 -6.68
CA GLY A 439 8.34 44.53 -7.39
C GLY A 439 7.92 43.62 -8.55
N GLY A 440 6.65 43.69 -8.93
CA GLY A 440 6.08 42.85 -9.97
C GLY A 440 5.40 41.58 -9.47
N LEU A 441 4.82 40.82 -10.40
CA LEU A 441 4.14 39.58 -10.14
C LEU A 441 4.90 38.43 -10.77
N ARG A 442 4.86 37.25 -10.12
CA ARG A 442 5.35 35.98 -10.62
C ARG A 442 4.22 34.99 -10.70
N ALA A 443 3.95 34.45 -11.88
CA ALA A 443 3.10 33.31 -12.08
C ALA A 443 3.99 32.06 -12.11
N ARG A 444 3.94 31.24 -11.07
CA ARG A 444 4.65 29.96 -10.97
C ARG A 444 3.75 28.84 -11.46
N VAL A 445 4.19 28.17 -12.50
CA VAL A 445 3.51 27.02 -13.12
C VAL A 445 4.25 25.74 -12.77
N THR A 446 3.52 24.72 -12.35
CA THR A 446 4.03 23.37 -12.11
C THR A 446 3.34 22.37 -13.02
N LEU A 447 4.08 21.42 -13.60
CA LEU A 447 3.56 20.34 -14.44
C LEU A 447 4.25 19.02 -14.09
N PRO A 448 3.53 17.90 -13.94
CA PRO A 448 4.14 16.58 -13.90
C PRO A 448 4.63 16.19 -15.30
N VAL A 449 5.80 15.56 -15.36
CA VAL A 449 6.49 15.19 -16.63
C VAL A 449 6.81 13.70 -16.64
#